data_2bf95750b2385afb1aa1e29b25fb9963
#
_entry.id   2bf95750b2385afb1aa1e29b25fb9963
#
_cell.length_a   1.000
_cell.length_b   1.000
_cell.length_c   1.000
_cell.angle_alpha   90.00
_cell.angle_beta   90.00
_cell.angle_gamma   90.00
#
_symmetry.space_group_name_H-M   'P 1'
#
loop_
_entity.id
_entity.type
_entity.pdbx_description
1 polymer ?
#
loop_
_entity_poly.entity_id
_entity_poly.type
_entity_poly.pdbx_seq_one_letter_code
_entity_poly.pdbx_strand_id
1 'polypeptide(L)'
;MTMTRLPMAIDCRHLTFHYGQFTAVDDLTLEVRPGETMGLLGPNGAGKTTLVRMLTTLTPVQHGELRIFGLDSRRRTVDIRSNIGYVPQQLSIEPALTGRQNVEWFARLYGVPRAERADRVAQALQAMQLLDVADRLAGTYSGGMVRRLEVAQALVNRPSLLVLDEPTVGLDPIARDGVWTQVQSMQAQFGMTVLLTTHYMEEADALCDRVALMHRGVLRAVGTPTELKSKVSPGATLEDVFRHYASSDLRGEEPESPEVSQSEFREIRTSRKVASRAS
;
A
#
# COMPACT_ATOMS: atom_id res chain seq x y z
N MET A 1 12.37 -36.09 0.17
CA MET A 1 12.43 -34.84 0.96
C MET A 1 11.53 -33.84 0.24
N THR A 2 10.35 -33.59 0.77
CA THR A 2 9.42 -32.61 0.23
C THR A 2 10.00 -31.24 0.55
N MET A 3 10.49 -30.52 -0.45
CA MET A 3 10.90 -29.12 -0.28
C MET A 3 9.68 -28.34 0.19
N THR A 4 9.64 -27.97 1.45
CA THR A 4 8.61 -27.08 2.00
C THR A 4 8.79 -25.73 1.32
N ARG A 5 7.93 -25.43 0.34
CA ARG A 5 7.91 -24.13 -0.34
C ARG A 5 7.65 -23.07 0.72
N LEU A 6 8.52 -22.07 0.84
CA LEU A 6 8.29 -20.94 1.74
C LEU A 6 6.93 -20.32 1.42
N PRO A 7 6.16 -19.91 2.44
CA PRO A 7 4.88 -19.29 2.20
C PRO A 7 5.07 -17.99 1.41
N MET A 8 4.13 -17.68 0.49
CA MET A 8 4.08 -16.41 -0.20
C MET A 8 3.89 -15.28 0.81
N ALA A 9 4.47 -14.12 0.53
CA ALA A 9 4.25 -12.92 1.34
C ALA A 9 2.76 -12.49 1.25
N ILE A 10 2.19 -12.56 0.04
CA ILE A 10 0.76 -12.37 -0.21
C ILE A 10 0.30 -13.54 -1.08
N ASP A 11 -0.78 -14.23 -0.69
CA ASP A 11 -1.46 -15.27 -1.46
C ASP A 11 -2.96 -14.95 -1.48
N CYS A 12 -3.41 -14.41 -2.61
CA CYS A 12 -4.81 -14.11 -2.89
C CYS A 12 -5.36 -15.14 -3.87
N ARG A 13 -6.50 -15.76 -3.54
CA ARG A 13 -7.16 -16.74 -4.41
C ARG A 13 -8.63 -16.41 -4.57
N HIS A 14 -9.04 -16.14 -5.80
CA HIS A 14 -10.43 -15.87 -6.16
C HIS A 14 -11.09 -14.80 -5.28
N LEU A 15 -10.35 -13.70 -4.96
CA LEU A 15 -10.88 -12.63 -4.13
C LEU A 15 -11.95 -11.86 -4.87
N THR A 16 -13.13 -11.74 -4.26
CA THR A 16 -14.21 -10.91 -4.76
C THR A 16 -14.75 -10.04 -3.64
N PHE A 17 -14.98 -8.75 -3.94
CA PHE A 17 -15.49 -7.78 -2.99
C PHE A 17 -16.48 -6.80 -3.65
N HIS A 18 -17.63 -6.62 -2.99
CA HIS A 18 -18.70 -5.74 -3.45
C HIS A 18 -19.00 -4.63 -2.45
N TYR A 19 -19.22 -3.42 -2.97
CA TYR A 19 -19.90 -2.33 -2.26
C TYR A 19 -21.34 -2.27 -2.78
N GLY A 20 -22.30 -2.85 -2.02
CA GLY A 20 -23.67 -3.01 -2.51
C GLY A 20 -23.72 -3.78 -3.83
N GLN A 21 -24.17 -3.14 -4.89
CA GLN A 21 -24.23 -3.72 -6.23
C GLN A 21 -22.93 -3.55 -7.05
N PHE A 22 -22.00 -2.72 -6.57
CA PHE A 22 -20.77 -2.43 -7.29
C PHE A 22 -19.69 -3.44 -6.95
N THR A 23 -19.16 -4.16 -7.94
CA THR A 23 -18.03 -5.09 -7.79
C THR A 23 -16.73 -4.31 -7.87
N ALA A 24 -16.04 -4.15 -6.73
CA ALA A 24 -14.80 -3.41 -6.63
C ALA A 24 -13.55 -4.29 -6.88
N VAL A 25 -13.63 -5.58 -6.56
CA VAL A 25 -12.62 -6.61 -6.87
C VAL A 25 -13.38 -7.83 -7.34
N ASP A 26 -12.98 -8.41 -8.47
CA ASP A 26 -13.67 -9.51 -9.14
C ASP A 26 -12.68 -10.64 -9.45
N ASP A 27 -12.90 -11.80 -8.84
CA ASP A 27 -12.16 -13.06 -9.01
C ASP A 27 -10.63 -12.91 -9.06
N LEU A 28 -10.07 -12.07 -8.18
CA LEU A 28 -8.67 -11.71 -8.20
C LEU A 28 -7.80 -12.81 -7.59
N THR A 29 -6.83 -13.30 -8.36
CA THR A 29 -5.78 -14.22 -7.89
C THR A 29 -4.41 -13.58 -8.08
N LEU A 30 -3.65 -13.39 -6.99
CA LEU A 30 -2.34 -12.73 -6.98
C LEU A 30 -1.41 -13.38 -5.96
N GLU A 31 -0.19 -13.71 -6.37
CA GLU A 31 0.88 -14.17 -5.49
C GLU A 31 2.04 -13.15 -5.49
N VAL A 32 2.48 -12.76 -4.28
CA VAL A 32 3.67 -11.92 -4.05
C VAL A 32 4.70 -12.74 -3.28
N ARG A 33 5.92 -12.78 -3.76
CA ARG A 33 7.01 -13.55 -3.15
C ARG A 33 7.63 -12.77 -1.97
N PRO A 34 8.16 -13.45 -0.95
CA PRO A 34 8.96 -12.77 0.07
C PRO A 34 10.14 -12.02 -0.53
N GLY A 35 10.35 -10.78 -0.07
CA GLY A 35 11.48 -9.93 -0.47
C GLY A 35 11.33 -9.21 -1.82
N GLU A 36 10.25 -9.47 -2.61
CA GLU A 36 10.04 -8.74 -3.86
C GLU A 36 9.33 -7.40 -3.66
N THR A 37 9.56 -6.47 -4.59
CA THR A 37 8.74 -5.27 -4.77
C THR A 37 7.68 -5.54 -5.84
N MET A 38 6.42 -5.58 -5.43
CA MET A 38 5.26 -5.73 -6.30
C MET A 38 4.55 -4.40 -6.50
N GLY A 39 4.44 -3.94 -7.75
CA GLY A 39 3.62 -2.78 -8.13
C GLY A 39 2.19 -3.19 -8.46
N LEU A 40 1.19 -2.59 -7.82
CA LEU A 40 -0.21 -2.73 -8.17
C LEU A 40 -0.64 -1.50 -8.96
N LEU A 41 -0.79 -1.64 -10.27
CA LEU A 41 -1.00 -0.55 -11.22
C LEU A 41 -2.44 -0.51 -11.72
N GLY A 42 -2.92 0.66 -12.03
CA GLY A 42 -4.23 0.86 -12.63
C GLY A 42 -4.77 2.28 -12.39
N PRO A 43 -5.81 2.69 -13.11
CA PRO A 43 -6.42 4.01 -12.96
C PRO A 43 -7.17 4.13 -11.61
N ASN A 44 -7.66 5.32 -11.33
CA ASN A 44 -8.58 5.55 -10.22
C ASN A 44 -9.86 4.71 -10.45
N GLY A 45 -10.37 4.10 -9.38
CA GLY A 45 -11.52 3.19 -9.46
C GLY A 45 -11.21 1.77 -9.95
N ALA A 46 -9.94 1.43 -10.25
CA ALA A 46 -9.58 0.06 -10.66
C ALA A 46 -9.75 -1.01 -9.56
N GLY A 47 -9.98 -0.62 -8.29
CA GLY A 47 -10.11 -1.53 -7.16
C GLY A 47 -8.85 -1.66 -6.28
N LYS A 48 -7.75 -0.95 -6.60
CA LYS A 48 -6.46 -1.02 -5.88
C LYS A 48 -6.61 -0.78 -4.38
N THR A 49 -7.23 0.33 -3.99
CA THR A 49 -7.43 0.68 -2.57
C THR A 49 -8.32 -0.34 -1.85
N THR A 50 -9.30 -0.95 -2.54
CA THR A 50 -10.13 -2.01 -1.96
C THR A 50 -9.28 -3.26 -1.70
N LEU A 51 -8.45 -3.67 -2.65
CA LEU A 51 -7.51 -4.78 -2.46
C LEU A 51 -6.53 -4.48 -1.30
N VAL A 52 -5.92 -3.29 -1.27
CA VAL A 52 -5.03 -2.86 -0.18
C VAL A 52 -5.74 -2.93 1.18
N ARG A 53 -7.01 -2.50 1.28
CA ARG A 53 -7.78 -2.60 2.53
C ARG A 53 -8.03 -4.04 2.97
N MET A 54 -8.24 -4.97 2.04
CA MET A 54 -8.33 -6.40 2.36
C MET A 54 -6.99 -6.97 2.81
N LEU A 55 -5.89 -6.65 2.11
CA LEU A 55 -4.53 -7.09 2.44
C LEU A 55 -4.09 -6.61 3.83
N THR A 56 -4.40 -5.37 4.17
CA THR A 56 -4.11 -4.78 5.49
C THR A 56 -5.15 -5.14 6.56
N THR A 57 -6.11 -5.99 6.22
CA THR A 57 -7.21 -6.42 7.09
C THR A 57 -8.10 -5.29 7.63
N LEU A 58 -8.08 -4.12 6.99
CA LEU A 58 -8.99 -3.00 7.30
C LEU A 58 -10.42 -3.28 6.82
N THR A 59 -10.54 -4.14 5.80
CA THR A 59 -11.81 -4.64 5.29
C THR A 59 -11.77 -6.17 5.26
N PRO A 60 -12.79 -6.87 5.77
CA PRO A 60 -12.83 -8.32 5.75
C PRO A 60 -12.97 -8.85 4.31
N VAL A 61 -12.38 -10.01 4.04
CA VAL A 61 -12.55 -10.72 2.77
C VAL A 61 -13.98 -11.28 2.70
N GLN A 62 -14.74 -10.90 1.67
CA GLN A 62 -16.10 -11.41 1.45
C GLN A 62 -16.06 -12.81 0.82
N HIS A 63 -15.40 -12.95 -0.34
CA HIS A 63 -15.26 -14.21 -1.06
C HIS A 63 -13.80 -14.49 -1.41
N GLY A 64 -13.44 -15.77 -1.59
CA GLY A 64 -12.09 -16.22 -1.85
C GLY A 64 -11.24 -16.42 -0.59
N GLU A 65 -9.94 -16.55 -0.76
CA GLU A 65 -8.96 -16.74 0.31
C GLU A 65 -7.86 -15.70 0.25
N LEU A 66 -7.45 -15.19 1.41
CA LEU A 66 -6.29 -14.29 1.55
C LEU A 66 -5.40 -14.79 2.67
N ARG A 67 -4.13 -15.00 2.36
CA ARG A 67 -3.08 -15.33 3.32
C ARG A 67 -1.92 -14.36 3.20
N ILE A 68 -1.39 -13.92 4.33
CA ILE A 68 -0.20 -13.09 4.44
C ILE A 68 0.86 -13.89 5.20
N PHE A 69 1.98 -14.21 4.56
CA PHE A 69 3.00 -15.14 5.07
C PHE A 69 2.39 -16.45 5.59
N GLY A 70 1.39 -16.99 4.87
CA GLY A 70 0.68 -18.20 5.24
C GLY A 70 -0.40 -18.03 6.32
N LEU A 71 -0.51 -16.87 6.97
CA LEU A 71 -1.52 -16.54 7.96
C LEU A 71 -2.86 -16.20 7.28
N ASP A 72 -3.94 -16.91 7.66
CA ASP A 72 -5.29 -16.66 7.16
C ASP A 72 -5.82 -15.31 7.67
N SER A 73 -6.23 -14.42 6.75
CA SER A 73 -6.68 -13.06 7.08
C SER A 73 -7.96 -13.00 7.92
N ARG A 74 -8.80 -14.02 7.87
CA ARG A 74 -10.04 -14.10 8.67
C ARG A 74 -9.79 -14.54 10.11
N ARG A 75 -8.72 -15.31 10.34
CA ARG A 75 -8.44 -15.95 11.65
C ARG A 75 -7.28 -15.31 12.42
N ARG A 76 -6.31 -14.74 11.72
CA ARG A 76 -5.05 -14.27 12.29
C ARG A 76 -4.81 -12.77 12.03
N THR A 77 -5.90 -11.97 12.11
CA THR A 77 -5.88 -10.51 11.81
C THR A 77 -4.84 -9.74 12.62
N VAL A 78 -4.73 -10.02 13.94
CA VAL A 78 -3.78 -9.32 14.82
C VAL A 78 -2.34 -9.66 14.45
N ASP A 79 -2.06 -10.94 14.21
CA ASP A 79 -0.72 -11.38 13.82
C ASP A 79 -0.30 -10.81 12.45
N ILE A 80 -1.23 -10.73 11.50
CA ILE A 80 -1.01 -10.11 10.21
C ILE A 80 -0.67 -8.63 10.40
N ARG A 81 -1.48 -7.88 11.16
CA ARG A 81 -1.25 -6.45 11.41
C ARG A 81 0.09 -6.18 12.10
N SER A 82 0.54 -7.05 12.99
CA SER A 82 1.86 -6.90 13.64
C SER A 82 3.04 -7.10 12.67
N ASN A 83 2.82 -7.75 11.52
CA ASN A 83 3.83 -8.01 10.50
C ASN A 83 3.73 -7.08 9.28
N ILE A 84 2.73 -6.16 9.24
CA ILE A 84 2.53 -5.22 8.15
C ILE A 84 2.85 -3.79 8.62
N GLY A 85 3.61 -3.05 7.82
CA GLY A 85 3.66 -1.59 7.83
C GLY A 85 2.73 -1.06 6.73
N TYR A 86 1.87 -0.11 7.05
CA TYR A 86 0.96 0.47 6.08
C TYR A 86 1.05 1.99 6.04
N VAL A 87 1.29 2.53 4.86
CA VAL A 87 1.28 3.96 4.59
C VAL A 87 0.08 4.26 3.69
N PRO A 88 -0.98 4.88 4.21
CA PRO A 88 -2.19 5.19 3.45
C PRO A 88 -1.97 6.34 2.48
N GLN A 89 -2.87 6.48 1.50
CA GLN A 89 -2.88 7.60 0.57
C GLN A 89 -3.10 8.95 1.29
N GLN A 90 -4.00 8.96 2.29
CA GLN A 90 -4.24 10.14 3.13
C GLN A 90 -3.18 10.28 4.21
N LEU A 91 -2.75 11.52 4.48
CA LEU A 91 -1.75 11.80 5.51
C LEU A 91 -2.22 11.33 6.88
N SER A 92 -1.32 10.67 7.61
CA SER A 92 -1.58 10.03 8.92
C SER A 92 -0.74 10.60 10.06
N ILE A 93 -0.06 11.74 9.86
CA ILE A 93 0.71 12.41 10.89
C ILE A 93 -0.17 13.31 11.78
N GLU A 94 0.29 13.49 13.03
CA GLU A 94 -0.25 14.53 13.93
C GLU A 94 0.66 15.76 13.88
N PRO A 95 0.23 16.88 13.26
CA PRO A 95 1.07 18.06 13.06
C PRO A 95 1.50 18.75 14.36
N ALA A 96 0.72 18.60 15.43
CA ALA A 96 0.99 19.18 16.75
C ALA A 96 2.04 18.39 17.56
N LEU A 97 2.42 17.20 17.11
CA LEU A 97 3.49 16.39 17.69
C LEU A 97 4.81 16.59 16.93
N THR A 98 5.93 16.31 17.60
CA THR A 98 7.23 16.24 16.92
C THR A 98 7.31 15.01 16.02
N GLY A 99 8.27 14.97 15.09
CA GLY A 99 8.52 13.77 14.28
C GLY A 99 8.77 12.53 15.15
N ARG A 100 9.58 12.69 16.21
CA ARG A 100 9.87 11.61 17.17
C ARG A 100 8.60 11.13 17.89
N GLN A 101 7.77 12.04 18.38
CA GLN A 101 6.51 11.70 19.05
C GLN A 101 5.53 10.98 18.12
N ASN A 102 5.46 11.39 16.86
CA ASN A 102 4.66 10.71 15.85
C ASN A 102 5.07 9.24 15.69
N VAL A 103 6.36 8.95 15.54
CA VAL A 103 6.86 7.57 15.42
C VAL A 103 6.72 6.80 16.73
N GLU A 104 6.97 7.43 17.88
CA GLU A 104 6.80 6.81 19.19
C GLU A 104 5.36 6.39 19.46
N TRP A 105 4.38 7.19 19.02
CA TRP A 105 2.96 6.85 19.11
C TRP A 105 2.66 5.54 18.37
N PHE A 106 3.16 5.39 17.15
CA PHE A 106 3.02 4.15 16.39
C PHE A 106 3.77 2.97 17.03
N ALA A 107 4.96 3.19 17.59
CA ALA A 107 5.69 2.16 18.34
C ALA A 107 4.87 1.62 19.51
N ARG A 108 4.12 2.48 20.20
CA ARG A 108 3.20 2.06 21.28
C ARG A 108 2.00 1.29 20.73
N LEU A 109 1.40 1.78 19.65
CA LEU A 109 0.24 1.17 19.00
C LEU A 109 0.54 -0.25 18.50
N TYR A 110 1.73 -0.45 17.91
CA TYR A 110 2.20 -1.76 17.46
C TYR A 110 2.72 -2.65 18.61
N GLY A 111 2.66 -2.20 19.86
CA GLY A 111 3.08 -3.01 21.01
C GLY A 111 4.60 -3.21 21.12
N VAL A 112 5.42 -2.33 20.51
CA VAL A 112 6.87 -2.39 20.66
C VAL A 112 7.24 -2.36 22.14
N PRO A 113 8.06 -3.30 22.67
CA PRO A 113 8.46 -3.33 24.09
C PRO A 113 9.06 -2.02 24.55
N ARG A 114 8.69 -1.56 25.74
CA ARG A 114 9.13 -0.26 26.28
C ARG A 114 10.65 -0.08 26.24
N ALA A 115 11.39 -1.14 26.54
CA ALA A 115 12.85 -1.12 26.54
C ALA A 115 13.47 -0.89 25.15
N GLU A 116 12.75 -1.26 24.06
CA GLU A 116 13.24 -1.17 22.69
C GLU A 116 12.74 0.08 21.95
N ARG A 117 11.71 0.78 22.48
CA ARG A 117 11.02 1.85 21.75
C ARG A 117 11.95 2.98 21.32
N ALA A 118 12.78 3.48 22.21
CA ALA A 118 13.67 4.59 21.91
C ALA A 118 14.62 4.26 20.76
N ASP A 119 15.22 3.07 20.78
CA ASP A 119 16.14 2.63 19.75
C ASP A 119 15.43 2.39 18.41
N ARG A 120 14.25 1.74 18.42
CA ARG A 120 13.47 1.51 17.21
C ARG A 120 12.96 2.79 16.56
N VAL A 121 12.52 3.76 17.38
CA VAL A 121 12.12 5.09 16.92
C VAL A 121 13.31 5.84 16.29
N ALA A 122 14.48 5.82 16.94
CA ALA A 122 15.68 6.44 16.39
C ALA A 122 16.10 5.78 15.07
N GLN A 123 16.10 4.45 14.99
CA GLN A 123 16.43 3.69 13.77
C GLN A 123 15.46 4.00 12.63
N ALA A 124 14.15 4.05 12.89
CA ALA A 124 13.14 4.36 11.87
C ALA A 124 13.31 5.78 11.34
N LEU A 125 13.55 6.77 12.22
CA LEU A 125 13.81 8.15 11.84
C LEU A 125 15.13 8.30 11.06
N GLN A 126 16.18 7.61 11.49
CA GLN A 126 17.47 7.61 10.80
C GLN A 126 17.37 6.99 9.41
N ALA A 127 16.67 5.88 9.27
CA ALA A 127 16.42 5.23 7.99
C ALA A 127 15.72 6.15 6.98
N MET A 128 14.85 7.04 7.47
CA MET A 128 14.16 8.04 6.65
C MET A 128 14.87 9.40 6.62
N GLN A 129 16.12 9.52 7.13
CA GLN A 129 16.90 10.75 7.18
C GLN A 129 16.15 11.90 7.86
N LEU A 130 15.46 11.60 8.97
CA LEU A 130 14.70 12.58 9.76
C LEU A 130 15.22 12.74 11.19
N LEU A 131 16.31 12.04 11.57
CA LEU A 131 16.79 12.02 12.96
C LEU A 131 17.21 13.42 13.43
N ASP A 132 17.89 14.20 12.59
CA ASP A 132 18.39 15.56 12.93
C ASP A 132 17.28 16.58 13.11
N VAL A 133 16.09 16.31 12.57
CA VAL A 133 14.91 17.17 12.68
C VAL A 133 13.79 16.55 13.50
N ALA A 134 14.07 15.39 14.14
CA ALA A 134 13.08 14.58 14.83
C ALA A 134 12.31 15.33 15.94
N ASP A 135 12.94 16.29 16.58
CA ASP A 135 12.37 17.02 17.71
C ASP A 135 11.66 18.33 17.30
N ARG A 136 11.57 18.62 15.99
CA ARG A 136 10.75 19.70 15.45
C ARG A 136 9.29 19.22 15.29
N LEU A 137 8.33 20.15 15.38
CA LEU A 137 6.92 19.87 15.13
C LEU A 137 6.72 19.36 13.68
N ALA A 138 5.98 18.26 13.53
CA ALA A 138 5.73 17.67 12.22
C ALA A 138 4.93 18.59 11.28
N GLY A 139 4.13 19.51 11.82
CA GLY A 139 3.46 20.55 11.04
C GLY A 139 4.40 21.53 10.35
N THR A 140 5.71 21.53 10.68
CA THR A 140 6.74 22.37 10.00
C THR A 140 7.52 21.61 8.92
N TYR A 141 7.19 20.33 8.69
CA TYR A 141 7.87 19.51 7.71
C TYR A 141 7.41 19.83 6.27
N SER A 142 8.32 19.69 5.31
CA SER A 142 7.93 19.69 3.89
C SER A 142 7.10 18.46 3.54
N GLY A 143 6.38 18.48 2.40
CA GLY A 143 5.59 17.32 1.96
C GLY A 143 6.40 16.03 1.88
N GLY A 144 7.62 16.08 1.33
CA GLY A 144 8.53 14.94 1.29
C GLY A 144 8.99 14.47 2.68
N MET A 145 9.22 15.41 3.61
CA MET A 145 9.54 15.04 5.01
C MET A 145 8.35 14.39 5.71
N VAL A 146 7.14 14.90 5.48
CA VAL A 146 5.90 14.28 5.99
C VAL A 146 5.78 12.85 5.49
N ARG A 147 5.96 12.63 4.19
CA ARG A 147 5.85 11.28 3.61
C ARG A 147 6.91 10.32 4.15
N ARG A 148 8.16 10.79 4.31
CA ARG A 148 9.21 10.00 4.96
C ARG A 148 8.90 9.71 6.43
N LEU A 149 8.24 10.62 7.14
CA LEU A 149 7.79 10.40 8.51
C LEU A 149 6.72 9.30 8.59
N GLU A 150 5.76 9.26 7.66
CA GLU A 150 4.76 8.19 7.57
C GLU A 150 5.39 6.82 7.29
N VAL A 151 6.40 6.78 6.41
CA VAL A 151 7.17 5.55 6.19
C VAL A 151 7.92 5.15 7.46
N ALA A 152 8.53 6.10 8.20
CA ALA A 152 9.18 5.81 9.49
C ALA A 152 8.19 5.23 10.53
N GLN A 153 6.96 5.76 10.59
CA GLN A 153 5.89 5.21 11.43
C GLN A 153 5.55 3.76 11.06
N ALA A 154 5.47 3.46 9.76
CA ALA A 154 5.17 2.12 9.28
C ALA A 154 6.32 1.12 9.50
N LEU A 155 7.57 1.60 9.60
CA LEU A 155 8.77 0.78 9.79
C LEU A 155 9.13 0.49 11.25
N VAL A 156 8.57 1.22 12.22
CA VAL A 156 8.98 1.16 13.63
C VAL A 156 8.82 -0.21 14.27
N ASN A 157 7.86 -1.02 13.78
CA ASN A 157 7.64 -2.40 14.20
C ASN A 157 8.46 -3.43 13.41
N ARG A 158 9.31 -3.01 12.45
CA ARG A 158 10.09 -3.88 11.55
C ARG A 158 9.20 -4.87 10.79
N PRO A 159 8.30 -4.39 9.96
CA PRO A 159 7.35 -5.24 9.26
C PRO A 159 8.05 -6.15 8.24
N SER A 160 7.51 -7.34 8.01
CA SER A 160 7.92 -8.21 6.91
C SER A 160 7.31 -7.81 5.57
N LEU A 161 6.17 -7.08 5.60
CA LEU A 161 5.47 -6.54 4.44
C LEU A 161 5.21 -5.04 4.65
N LEU A 162 5.73 -4.20 3.75
CA LEU A 162 5.40 -2.78 3.68
C LEU A 162 4.41 -2.54 2.54
N VAL A 163 3.26 -1.97 2.87
CA VAL A 163 2.21 -1.60 1.91
C VAL A 163 2.17 -0.08 1.80
N LEU A 164 2.39 0.43 0.59
CA LEU A 164 2.44 1.85 0.27
C LEU A 164 1.30 2.20 -0.70
N ASP A 165 0.30 2.94 -0.24
CA ASP A 165 -0.85 3.32 -1.08
C ASP A 165 -0.61 4.71 -1.67
N GLU A 166 -0.20 4.76 -2.95
CA GLU A 166 0.15 5.97 -3.71
C GLU A 166 1.13 6.91 -2.95
N PRO A 167 2.32 6.41 -2.55
CA PRO A 167 3.18 7.07 -1.57
C PRO A 167 3.80 8.39 -2.06
N THR A 168 3.83 8.66 -3.35
CA THR A 168 4.55 9.78 -3.97
C THR A 168 3.64 10.81 -4.62
N VAL A 169 2.33 10.63 -4.49
CA VAL A 169 1.34 11.59 -5.00
C VAL A 169 1.53 12.95 -4.33
N GLY A 170 1.64 13.99 -5.15
CA GLY A 170 1.82 15.37 -4.68
C GLY A 170 3.24 15.74 -4.26
N LEU A 171 4.22 14.85 -4.44
CA LEU A 171 5.64 15.15 -4.22
C LEU A 171 6.29 15.63 -5.52
N ASP A 172 7.24 16.57 -5.38
CA ASP A 172 8.15 16.92 -6.47
C ASP A 172 9.10 15.74 -6.77
N PRO A 173 9.77 15.72 -7.95
CA PRO A 173 10.65 14.61 -8.35
C PRO A 173 11.76 14.30 -7.35
N ILE A 174 12.39 15.31 -6.76
CA ILE A 174 13.51 15.14 -5.81
C ILE A 174 13.02 14.49 -4.52
N ALA A 175 11.87 14.96 -3.98
CA ALA A 175 11.27 14.39 -2.78
C ALA A 175 10.81 12.95 -3.02
N ARG A 176 10.28 12.64 -4.22
CA ARG A 176 9.89 11.29 -4.66
C ARG A 176 11.08 10.34 -4.67
N ASP A 177 12.17 10.72 -5.37
CA ASP A 177 13.39 9.91 -5.42
C ASP A 177 13.97 9.67 -4.02
N GLY A 178 13.90 10.69 -3.15
CA GLY A 178 14.34 10.56 -1.76
C GLY A 178 13.53 9.52 -0.96
N VAL A 179 12.22 9.43 -1.16
CA VAL A 179 11.38 8.40 -0.50
C VAL A 179 11.76 7.01 -1.02
N TRP A 180 11.87 6.83 -2.33
CA TRP A 180 12.16 5.53 -2.93
C TRP A 180 13.56 5.03 -2.58
N THR A 181 14.58 5.89 -2.59
CA THR A 181 15.94 5.54 -2.19
C THR A 181 15.95 4.94 -0.76
N GLN A 182 15.19 5.55 0.16
CA GLN A 182 15.12 5.04 1.54
C GLN A 182 14.36 3.71 1.62
N VAL A 183 13.24 3.56 0.91
CA VAL A 183 12.45 2.31 0.90
C VAL A 183 13.29 1.16 0.33
N GLN A 184 13.99 1.38 -0.80
CA GLN A 184 14.86 0.37 -1.41
C GLN A 184 16.04 -0.01 -0.49
N SER A 185 16.65 0.98 0.17
CA SER A 185 17.72 0.71 1.16
C SER A 185 17.23 -0.18 2.30
N MET A 186 16.04 0.10 2.82
CA MET A 186 15.42 -0.70 3.89
C MET A 186 15.05 -2.11 3.41
N GLN A 187 14.53 -2.24 2.20
CA GLN A 187 14.24 -3.54 1.59
C GLN A 187 15.50 -4.38 1.46
N ALA A 188 16.58 -3.80 0.92
CA ALA A 188 17.86 -4.50 0.76
C ALA A 188 18.46 -4.91 2.10
N GLN A 189 18.35 -4.06 3.14
CA GLN A 189 18.90 -4.31 4.45
C GLN A 189 18.15 -5.39 5.24
N PHE A 190 16.81 -5.44 5.13
CA PHE A 190 15.96 -6.29 5.98
C PHE A 190 15.25 -7.42 5.23
N GLY A 191 15.42 -7.52 3.90
CA GLY A 191 14.70 -8.52 3.09
C GLY A 191 13.18 -8.33 3.08
N MET A 192 12.74 -7.10 3.33
CA MET A 192 11.31 -6.75 3.44
C MET A 192 10.60 -6.85 2.09
N THR A 193 9.39 -7.39 2.07
CA THR A 193 8.52 -7.37 0.90
C THR A 193 7.84 -6.00 0.79
N VAL A 194 7.75 -5.45 -0.41
CA VAL A 194 7.07 -4.17 -0.66
C VAL A 194 5.92 -4.38 -1.64
N LEU A 195 4.73 -3.92 -1.26
CA LEU A 195 3.60 -3.74 -2.17
C LEU A 195 3.34 -2.25 -2.31
N LEU A 196 3.46 -1.72 -3.51
CA LEU A 196 3.12 -0.33 -3.76
C LEU A 196 1.96 -0.22 -4.74
N THR A 197 1.05 0.72 -4.49
CA THR A 197 0.09 1.15 -5.51
C THR A 197 0.57 2.44 -6.13
N THR A 198 0.45 2.55 -7.43
CA THR A 198 0.72 3.80 -8.17
C THR A 198 -0.07 3.84 -9.46
N HIS A 199 -0.29 5.02 -9.97
CA HIS A 199 -0.74 5.27 -11.34
C HIS A 199 0.40 5.82 -12.22
N TYR A 200 1.60 6.05 -11.64
CA TYR A 200 2.80 6.45 -12.37
C TYR A 200 3.52 5.21 -12.89
N MET A 201 3.36 4.93 -14.20
CA MET A 201 3.93 3.73 -14.82
C MET A 201 5.47 3.72 -14.82
N GLU A 202 6.09 4.92 -14.91
CA GLU A 202 7.53 5.10 -14.85
C GLU A 202 8.12 4.69 -13.49
N GLU A 203 7.44 5.01 -12.39
CA GLU A 203 7.85 4.55 -11.06
C GLU A 203 7.85 3.03 -10.95
N ALA A 204 6.77 2.42 -11.42
CA ALA A 204 6.65 0.97 -11.37
C ALA A 204 7.70 0.28 -12.26
N ASP A 205 8.03 0.85 -13.41
CA ASP A 205 9.05 0.33 -14.32
C ASP A 205 10.45 0.38 -13.71
N ALA A 206 10.74 1.42 -12.92
CA ALA A 206 12.04 1.62 -12.29
C ALA A 206 12.22 0.86 -10.96
N LEU A 207 11.13 0.60 -10.23
CA LEU A 207 11.20 0.19 -8.83
C LEU A 207 10.71 -1.24 -8.58
N CYS A 208 9.84 -1.79 -9.44
CA CYS A 208 9.18 -3.05 -9.17
C CYS A 208 9.88 -4.24 -9.85
N ASP A 209 10.06 -5.31 -9.10
CA ASP A 209 10.48 -6.60 -9.65
C ASP A 209 9.39 -7.18 -10.54
N ARG A 210 8.13 -7.05 -10.11
CA ARG A 210 6.94 -7.44 -10.86
C ARG A 210 5.84 -6.40 -10.70
N VAL A 211 4.98 -6.34 -11.69
CA VAL A 211 3.79 -5.48 -11.67
C VAL A 211 2.53 -6.29 -11.93
N ALA A 212 1.45 -5.88 -11.29
CA ALA A 212 0.11 -6.42 -11.42
C ALA A 212 -0.79 -5.30 -11.96
N LEU A 213 -1.29 -5.45 -13.19
CA LEU A 213 -2.16 -4.47 -13.83
C LEU A 213 -3.61 -4.75 -13.48
N MET A 214 -4.27 -3.80 -12.85
CA MET A 214 -5.66 -3.90 -12.44
C MET A 214 -6.55 -2.91 -13.18
N HIS A 215 -7.67 -3.38 -13.72
CA HIS A 215 -8.65 -2.57 -14.41
C HIS A 215 -10.07 -3.06 -14.10
N ARG A 216 -10.96 -2.15 -13.65
CA ARG A 216 -12.37 -2.45 -13.33
C ARG A 216 -12.55 -3.65 -12.38
N GLY A 217 -11.77 -3.72 -11.33
CA GLY A 217 -11.82 -4.80 -10.32
C GLY A 217 -11.08 -6.08 -10.71
N VAL A 218 -10.65 -6.23 -11.96
CA VAL A 218 -10.05 -7.46 -12.50
C VAL A 218 -8.54 -7.29 -12.66
N LEU A 219 -7.80 -8.34 -12.33
CA LEU A 219 -6.36 -8.43 -12.60
C LEU A 219 -6.15 -8.84 -14.07
N ARG A 220 -5.56 -7.96 -14.88
CA ARG A 220 -5.40 -8.12 -16.32
C ARG A 220 -4.09 -8.78 -16.72
N ALA A 221 -3.00 -8.43 -16.04
CA ALA A 221 -1.69 -9.02 -16.31
C ALA A 221 -0.82 -8.95 -15.06
N VAL A 222 0.08 -9.93 -14.89
CA VAL A 222 1.13 -9.97 -13.88
C VAL A 222 2.41 -10.44 -14.53
N GLY A 223 3.53 -9.78 -14.26
CA GLY A 223 4.85 -10.15 -14.77
C GLY A 223 5.90 -9.11 -14.43
N THR A 224 7.14 -9.36 -14.82
CA THR A 224 8.16 -8.31 -14.75
C THR A 224 7.83 -7.20 -15.75
N PRO A 225 8.24 -5.94 -15.50
CA PRO A 225 8.05 -4.86 -16.47
C PRO A 225 8.54 -5.24 -17.87
N THR A 226 9.71 -5.86 -17.96
CA THR A 226 10.31 -6.28 -19.24
C THR A 226 9.47 -7.35 -19.96
N GLU A 227 9.00 -8.38 -19.24
CA GLU A 227 8.12 -9.42 -19.82
C GLU A 227 6.83 -8.83 -20.36
N LEU A 228 6.19 -7.92 -19.60
CA LEU A 228 4.92 -7.34 -20.01
C LEU A 228 5.10 -6.42 -21.24
N LYS A 229 6.14 -5.60 -21.25
CA LYS A 229 6.47 -4.74 -22.40
C LYS A 229 6.75 -5.56 -23.66
N SER A 230 7.52 -6.63 -23.55
CA SER A 230 7.85 -7.48 -24.70
C SER A 230 6.65 -8.18 -25.36
N LYS A 231 5.57 -8.40 -24.60
CA LYS A 231 4.32 -8.97 -25.12
C LYS A 231 3.50 -8.03 -26.01
N VAL A 232 3.75 -6.73 -25.92
CA VAL A 232 3.02 -5.71 -26.69
C VAL A 232 3.76 -5.34 -27.96
N SER A 233 4.99 -4.80 -27.84
CA SER A 233 5.86 -4.52 -28.99
C SER A 233 7.29 -4.23 -28.53
N PRO A 234 8.29 -4.33 -29.42
CA PRO A 234 9.64 -3.83 -29.13
C PRO A 234 9.61 -2.34 -28.81
N GLY A 235 10.18 -1.95 -27.66
CA GLY A 235 10.21 -0.55 -27.20
C GLY A 235 8.94 -0.05 -26.53
N ALA A 236 7.94 -0.92 -26.28
CA ALA A 236 6.73 -0.54 -25.53
C ALA A 236 7.06 -0.07 -24.13
N THR A 237 6.27 0.88 -23.62
CA THR A 237 6.26 1.34 -22.22
C THR A 237 5.23 0.55 -21.40
N LEU A 238 5.27 0.66 -20.07
CA LEU A 238 4.19 0.10 -19.23
C LEU A 238 2.84 0.80 -19.48
N GLU A 239 2.85 2.04 -19.95
CA GLU A 239 1.63 2.75 -20.36
C GLU A 239 1.01 2.10 -21.61
N ASP A 240 1.82 1.70 -22.58
CA ASP A 240 1.36 0.96 -23.77
C ASP A 240 0.81 -0.42 -23.40
N VAL A 241 1.47 -1.10 -22.44
CA VAL A 241 0.97 -2.36 -21.87
C VAL A 241 -0.41 -2.15 -21.25
N PHE A 242 -0.55 -1.11 -20.42
CA PHE A 242 -1.83 -0.81 -19.80
C PHE A 242 -2.91 -0.50 -20.84
N ARG A 243 -2.62 0.33 -21.84
CA ARG A 243 -3.56 0.62 -22.94
C ARG A 243 -3.96 -0.64 -23.70
N HIS A 244 -3.02 -1.53 -23.96
CA HIS A 244 -3.29 -2.81 -24.63
C HIS A 244 -4.31 -3.66 -23.88
N TYR A 245 -4.12 -3.83 -22.56
CA TYR A 245 -5.03 -4.65 -21.74
C TYR A 245 -6.34 -3.91 -21.37
N ALA A 246 -6.35 -2.57 -21.29
CA ALA A 246 -7.57 -1.80 -21.05
C ALA A 246 -8.46 -1.69 -22.30
N SER A 247 -7.88 -1.60 -23.50
CA SER A 247 -8.63 -1.47 -24.76
C SER A 247 -9.28 -2.79 -25.21
N SER A 248 -8.83 -3.93 -24.74
CA SER A 248 -9.53 -5.20 -24.98
C SER A 248 -10.96 -5.24 -24.37
N ASP A 249 -11.23 -4.39 -23.36
CA ASP A 249 -12.56 -4.26 -22.75
C ASP A 249 -13.50 -3.32 -23.52
N LEU A 250 -12.98 -2.45 -24.39
CA LEU A 250 -13.79 -1.49 -25.16
C LEU A 250 -14.55 -2.14 -26.32
N ARG A 251 -14.38 -3.45 -26.55
CA ARG A 251 -15.17 -4.23 -27.54
C ARG A 251 -16.44 -4.85 -26.96
N GLY A 252 -16.75 -4.63 -25.68
CA GLY A 252 -17.94 -5.10 -25.00
C GLY A 252 -18.43 -4.08 -23.98
N GLU A 253 -19.53 -3.40 -24.33
CA GLU A 253 -20.46 -2.63 -23.50
C GLU A 253 -19.90 -1.72 -22.38
N GLU A 254 -20.12 -0.41 -22.53
CA GLU A 254 -19.96 0.59 -21.46
C GLU A 254 -21.06 0.36 -20.38
N PRO A 255 -20.70 0.10 -19.11
CA PRO A 255 -21.60 0.41 -18.02
C PRO A 255 -21.30 1.84 -17.53
N GLU A 256 -22.33 2.69 -17.51
CA GLU A 256 -22.31 4.00 -16.88
C GLU A 256 -21.74 3.92 -15.46
N SER A 257 -20.74 4.74 -15.18
CA SER A 257 -20.20 4.92 -13.82
C SER A 257 -21.26 5.61 -12.95
N PRO A 258 -21.72 5.02 -11.85
CA PRO A 258 -22.48 5.80 -10.88
C PRO A 258 -21.50 6.77 -10.21
N GLU A 259 -21.71 8.07 -10.38
CA GLU A 259 -21.10 9.09 -9.54
C GLU A 259 -21.45 8.76 -8.08
N VAL A 260 -20.46 8.28 -7.33
CA VAL A 260 -20.59 8.12 -5.87
C VAL A 260 -20.73 9.53 -5.30
N SER A 261 -21.97 9.91 -4.97
CA SER A 261 -22.32 11.23 -4.55
C SER A 261 -21.57 11.61 -3.27
N GLN A 262 -21.01 12.82 -3.26
CA GLN A 262 -20.37 13.43 -2.08
C GLN A 262 -21.29 13.51 -0.84
N SER A 263 -22.55 13.12 -0.95
CA SER A 263 -23.54 13.09 0.12
C SER A 263 -23.29 12.00 1.16
N GLU A 264 -22.80 10.83 0.79
CA GLU A 264 -22.53 9.74 1.75
C GLU A 264 -21.33 10.05 2.68
N PHE A 265 -20.35 10.83 2.19
CA PHE A 265 -19.27 11.32 3.05
C PHE A 265 -19.71 12.37 4.07
N ARG A 266 -20.82 13.09 3.84
CA ARG A 266 -21.38 14.07 4.79
C ARG A 266 -22.10 13.39 5.96
N GLU A 267 -22.76 12.28 5.77
CA GLU A 267 -23.50 11.58 6.84
C GLU A 267 -22.56 10.99 7.90
N ILE A 268 -21.41 10.45 7.50
CA ILE A 268 -20.39 9.93 8.44
C ILE A 268 -19.77 11.06 9.29
N ARG A 269 -19.67 12.27 8.72
CA ARG A 269 -19.14 13.45 9.41
C ARG A 269 -20.14 14.06 10.39
N THR A 270 -21.43 13.93 10.12
CA THR A 270 -22.52 14.45 10.96
C THR A 270 -22.76 13.54 12.16
N SER A 271 -22.68 12.24 12.02
CA SER A 271 -22.81 11.26 13.11
C SER A 271 -21.69 11.39 14.16
N ARG A 272 -20.47 11.78 13.77
CA ARG A 272 -19.37 12.05 14.71
C ARG A 272 -19.53 13.36 15.49
N LYS A 273 -20.22 14.39 14.93
CA LYS A 273 -20.49 15.66 15.62
C LYS A 273 -21.60 15.56 16.66
N VAL A 274 -22.52 14.62 16.51
CA VAL A 274 -23.60 14.39 17.47
C VAL A 274 -23.10 13.63 18.69
N ALA A 275 -22.17 12.66 18.52
CA ALA A 275 -21.58 11.91 19.63
C ALA A 275 -20.66 12.75 20.55
N SER A 276 -20.06 13.85 20.05
CA SER A 276 -19.20 14.73 20.86
C SER A 276 -19.93 15.84 21.60
N ARG A 277 -21.27 15.94 21.48
CA ARG A 277 -22.11 16.91 22.23
C ARG A 277 -22.94 16.27 23.35
N ALA A 278 -22.81 14.96 23.55
CA ALA A 278 -23.53 14.19 24.56
C ALA A 278 -22.60 13.62 25.65
N SER A 279 -21.40 14.22 25.83
CA SER A 279 -20.50 13.91 26.94
C SER A 279 -20.13 15.18 27.67
#